data_a4185ca4b210e1a86784fbd9340d727a
#
_entry.id   a4185ca4b210e1a86784fbd9340d727a
#
_cell.length_a   1.000
_cell.length_b   1.000
_cell.length_c   1.000
_cell.angle_alpha   90.00
_cell.angle_beta   90.00
_cell.angle_gamma   90.00
#
_symmetry.space_group_name_H-M   'P 1'
#
loop_
_entity.id
_entity.type
_entity.pdbx_description
1 polymer ?
#
loop_
_entity_poly.entity_id
_entity_poly.type
_entity_poly.pdbx_seq_one_letter_code
_entity_poly.pdbx_strand_id
1 'polypeptide(L)'
;MISFIVPAHNEEAWVGRCVSAIRSAMELVGEPNEVLVVDDASTDATGLVAQQQGAQVIRVEHRQIAATRNAGARQARGEILFFVDADTLVNAPVVQSALRSIREGAVGGGSFPRFDGWVPLWWRVVYPSLVGIVRLMRFSPSGACLFCTGGVFKAAGGFNENYYAAEDALFVAALKRHGRFVVIAEQVVTSGRKLREHSFLNLARQLTCLIFRGSSGLRNRRGLDYWYAPARERTK
;
A
#
# COMPACT_ATOMS: atom_id res chain seq x y z
N MET A 1 1.44 19.89 -5.65
CA MET A 1 0.65 18.86 -6.33
C MET A 1 0.92 17.49 -5.70
N ILE A 2 -0.10 16.62 -5.63
CA ILE A 2 -0.04 15.29 -5.00
C ILE A 2 -0.25 14.22 -6.07
N SER A 3 0.57 13.16 -6.07
CA SER A 3 0.37 11.99 -6.93
C SER A 3 0.01 10.77 -6.09
N PHE A 4 -1.12 10.15 -6.40
CA PHE A 4 -1.51 8.86 -5.83
C PHE A 4 -1.10 7.75 -6.81
N ILE A 5 -0.28 6.81 -6.34
CA ILE A 5 0.24 5.68 -7.09
C ILE A 5 -0.43 4.43 -6.55
N VAL A 6 -1.23 3.78 -7.40
CA VAL A 6 -2.04 2.61 -7.05
C VAL A 6 -1.55 1.41 -7.88
N PRO A 7 -0.70 0.54 -7.32
CA PRO A 7 -0.33 -0.71 -8.00
C PRO A 7 -1.54 -1.64 -8.04
N ALA A 8 -1.84 -2.21 -9.20
CA ALA A 8 -3.00 -3.08 -9.38
C ALA A 8 -2.66 -4.30 -10.26
N HIS A 9 -3.14 -5.48 -9.86
CA HIS A 9 -3.11 -6.71 -10.64
C HIS A 9 -4.34 -7.54 -10.36
N ASN A 10 -5.25 -7.64 -11.33
CA ASN A 10 -6.54 -8.34 -11.20
C ASN A 10 -7.38 -7.81 -10.00
N GLU A 11 -7.61 -6.51 -10.00
CA GLU A 11 -8.33 -5.78 -8.95
C GLU A 11 -9.59 -5.07 -9.48
N GLU A 12 -10.23 -5.60 -10.55
CA GLU A 12 -11.42 -4.98 -11.17
C GLU A 12 -12.54 -4.69 -10.17
N ALA A 13 -12.73 -5.57 -9.16
CA ALA A 13 -13.75 -5.42 -8.14
C ALA A 13 -13.49 -4.28 -7.14
N TRP A 14 -12.23 -3.81 -7.03
CA TRP A 14 -11.81 -2.89 -5.97
C TRP A 14 -11.23 -1.58 -6.47
N VAL A 15 -10.49 -1.60 -7.56
CA VAL A 15 -9.75 -0.43 -8.07
C VAL A 15 -10.67 0.77 -8.32
N GLY A 16 -11.89 0.56 -8.80
CA GLY A 16 -12.85 1.63 -9.01
C GLY A 16 -13.24 2.34 -7.71
N ARG A 17 -13.47 1.58 -6.64
CA ARG A 17 -13.77 2.14 -5.30
C ARG A 17 -12.57 2.87 -4.71
N CYS A 18 -11.37 2.34 -4.90
CA CYS A 18 -10.13 2.97 -4.47
C CYS A 18 -9.95 4.35 -5.14
N VAL A 19 -10.05 4.42 -6.47
CA VAL A 19 -9.92 5.67 -7.23
C VAL A 19 -11.00 6.67 -6.83
N SER A 20 -12.26 6.22 -6.72
CA SER A 20 -13.38 7.07 -6.29
C SER A 20 -13.15 7.64 -4.88
N ALA A 21 -12.66 6.83 -3.93
CA ALA A 21 -12.36 7.27 -2.57
C ALA A 21 -11.25 8.32 -2.54
N ILE A 22 -10.18 8.14 -3.32
CA ILE A 22 -9.10 9.13 -3.45
C ILE A 22 -9.67 10.45 -4.01
N ARG A 23 -10.46 10.42 -5.08
CA ARG A 23 -11.06 11.61 -5.68
C ARG A 23 -11.96 12.35 -4.69
N SER A 24 -12.87 11.64 -4.02
CA SER A 24 -13.74 12.25 -3.01
C SER A 24 -12.95 12.85 -1.84
N ALA A 25 -11.87 12.20 -1.41
CA ALA A 25 -10.98 12.78 -0.39
C ALA A 25 -10.33 14.07 -0.90
N MET A 26 -9.87 14.09 -2.16
CA MET A 26 -9.18 15.24 -2.73
C MET A 26 -10.11 16.42 -3.04
N GLU A 27 -11.39 16.18 -3.35
CA GLU A 27 -12.41 17.23 -3.44
C GLU A 27 -12.53 18.01 -2.11
N LEU A 28 -12.45 17.31 -0.98
CA LEU A 28 -12.50 17.92 0.36
C LEU A 28 -11.17 18.57 0.78
N VAL A 29 -10.04 18.08 0.26
CA VAL A 29 -8.71 18.63 0.55
C VAL A 29 -8.43 19.89 -0.26
N GLY A 30 -8.92 19.97 -1.50
CA GLY A 30 -8.78 21.14 -2.37
C GLY A 30 -7.40 21.36 -2.99
N GLU A 31 -6.50 20.38 -2.91
CA GLU A 31 -5.15 20.48 -3.47
C GLU A 31 -5.06 19.83 -4.87
N PRO A 32 -4.25 20.37 -5.80
CA PRO A 32 -4.03 19.76 -7.11
C PRO A 32 -3.49 18.33 -6.97
N ASN A 33 -4.06 17.40 -7.71
CA ASN A 33 -3.70 15.99 -7.62
C ASN A 33 -3.82 15.24 -8.94
N GLU A 34 -3.22 14.06 -8.97
CA GLU A 34 -3.39 13.05 -10.02
C GLU A 34 -3.47 11.65 -9.38
N VAL A 35 -4.17 10.75 -10.06
CA VAL A 35 -4.28 9.34 -9.68
C VAL A 35 -3.69 8.49 -10.79
N LEU A 36 -2.61 7.77 -10.49
CA LEU A 36 -1.89 6.88 -11.39
C LEU A 36 -2.16 5.44 -10.96
N VAL A 37 -2.98 4.73 -11.71
CA VAL A 37 -3.17 3.28 -11.52
C VAL A 37 -2.16 2.56 -12.39
N VAL A 38 -1.26 1.82 -11.76
CA VAL A 38 -0.23 1.03 -12.45
C VAL A 38 -0.74 -0.40 -12.58
N ASP A 39 -1.29 -0.70 -13.75
CA ASP A 39 -1.86 -2.00 -14.11
C ASP A 39 -0.73 -2.97 -14.50
N ASP A 40 -0.40 -3.88 -13.60
CA ASP A 40 0.71 -4.83 -13.75
C ASP A 40 0.22 -6.15 -14.34
N ALA A 41 0.05 -6.17 -15.66
CA ALA A 41 -0.36 -7.33 -16.44
C ALA A 41 -1.68 -7.97 -15.96
N SER A 42 -2.71 -7.15 -15.65
CA SER A 42 -4.04 -7.67 -15.35
C SER A 42 -4.67 -8.36 -16.56
N THR A 43 -5.42 -9.42 -16.30
CA THR A 43 -6.17 -10.20 -17.28
C THR A 43 -7.68 -9.95 -17.21
N ASP A 44 -8.12 -9.16 -16.25
CA ASP A 44 -9.49 -8.71 -16.01
C ASP A 44 -9.69 -7.25 -16.47
N ALA A 45 -10.80 -6.63 -16.10
CA ALA A 45 -11.13 -5.27 -16.47
C ALA A 45 -10.47 -4.18 -15.59
N THR A 46 -9.45 -4.51 -14.76
CA THR A 46 -8.81 -3.58 -13.82
C THR A 46 -8.48 -2.22 -14.46
N GLY A 47 -7.71 -2.21 -15.55
CA GLY A 47 -7.31 -0.96 -16.19
C GLY A 47 -8.48 -0.15 -16.75
N LEU A 48 -9.48 -0.84 -17.34
CA LEU A 48 -10.69 -0.20 -17.86
C LEU A 48 -11.51 0.45 -16.73
N VAL A 49 -11.73 -0.26 -15.65
CA VAL A 49 -12.46 0.26 -14.47
C VAL A 49 -11.75 1.46 -13.87
N ALA A 50 -10.44 1.40 -13.73
CA ALA A 50 -9.64 2.54 -13.22
C ALA A 50 -9.77 3.78 -14.10
N GLN A 51 -9.69 3.60 -15.42
CA GLN A 51 -9.84 4.69 -16.41
C GLN A 51 -11.25 5.31 -16.37
N GLN A 52 -12.30 4.51 -16.27
CA GLN A 52 -13.67 4.97 -16.12
C GLN A 52 -13.90 5.82 -14.87
N GLN A 53 -13.14 5.57 -13.80
CA GLN A 53 -13.14 6.40 -12.58
C GLN A 53 -12.24 7.64 -12.67
N GLY A 54 -11.63 7.87 -13.83
CA GLY A 54 -10.82 9.06 -14.11
C GLY A 54 -9.36 8.97 -13.64
N ALA A 55 -8.83 7.77 -13.43
CA ALA A 55 -7.40 7.58 -13.20
C ALA A 55 -6.62 7.55 -14.53
N GLN A 56 -5.38 8.01 -14.50
CA GLN A 56 -4.41 7.72 -15.55
C GLN A 56 -3.90 6.29 -15.35
N VAL A 57 -4.01 5.45 -16.38
CA VAL A 57 -3.58 4.05 -16.33
C VAL A 57 -2.22 3.89 -17.01
N ILE A 58 -1.28 3.30 -16.27
CA ILE A 58 0.06 2.93 -16.75
C ILE A 58 0.13 1.41 -16.81
N ARG A 59 0.31 0.84 -17.99
CA ARG A 59 0.43 -0.61 -18.15
C ARG A 59 1.88 -1.05 -18.07
N VAL A 60 2.14 -2.09 -17.26
CA VAL A 60 3.45 -2.71 -17.07
C VAL A 60 3.31 -4.23 -16.97
N GLU A 61 4.42 -4.96 -17.02
CA GLU A 61 4.47 -6.43 -16.95
C GLU A 61 5.54 -6.89 -15.97
N HIS A 62 5.61 -6.29 -14.81
CA HIS A 62 6.62 -6.61 -13.78
C HIS A 62 6.21 -7.80 -12.93
N ARG A 63 4.91 -7.93 -12.64
CA ARG A 63 4.35 -8.90 -11.67
C ARG A 63 5.08 -8.86 -10.34
N GLN A 64 5.45 -7.64 -9.94
CA GLN A 64 6.19 -7.34 -8.73
C GLN A 64 5.80 -5.96 -8.18
N ILE A 65 5.29 -5.92 -6.96
CA ILE A 65 4.70 -4.71 -6.38
C ILE A 65 5.71 -3.56 -6.24
N ALA A 66 6.98 -3.85 -5.89
CA ALA A 66 8.03 -2.84 -5.79
C ALA A 66 8.29 -2.14 -7.14
N ALA A 67 8.48 -2.93 -8.20
CA ALA A 67 8.70 -2.41 -9.55
C ALA A 67 7.48 -1.65 -10.08
N THR A 68 6.27 -2.15 -9.77
CA THR A 68 5.00 -1.51 -10.13
C THR A 68 4.85 -0.14 -9.46
N ARG A 69 5.11 -0.05 -8.14
CA ARG A 69 5.12 1.24 -7.42
C ARG A 69 6.17 2.21 -7.97
N ASN A 70 7.38 1.72 -8.25
CA ASN A 70 8.45 2.53 -8.85
C ASN A 70 8.08 3.03 -10.25
N ALA A 71 7.42 2.21 -11.08
CA ALA A 71 6.97 2.61 -12.41
C ALA A 71 5.98 3.80 -12.33
N GLY A 72 5.03 3.76 -11.40
CA GLY A 72 4.11 4.87 -11.14
C GLY A 72 4.84 6.12 -10.63
N ALA A 73 5.75 5.95 -9.68
CA ALA A 73 6.52 7.07 -9.12
C ALA A 73 7.41 7.78 -10.13
N ARG A 74 7.92 7.05 -11.13
CA ARG A 74 8.69 7.65 -12.25
C ARG A 74 7.85 8.56 -13.14
N GLN A 75 6.54 8.33 -13.26
CA GLN A 75 5.61 9.13 -14.07
C GLN A 75 4.88 10.19 -13.25
N ALA A 76 4.98 10.11 -11.92
CA ALA A 76 4.34 11.06 -11.01
C ALA A 76 4.94 12.46 -11.14
N ARG A 77 4.05 13.46 -11.20
CA ARG A 77 4.38 14.88 -11.29
C ARG A 77 4.27 15.61 -9.95
N GLY A 78 3.70 14.95 -8.95
CA GLY A 78 3.50 15.52 -7.63
C GLY A 78 4.79 15.61 -6.81
N GLU A 79 4.88 16.65 -5.99
CA GLU A 79 5.94 16.80 -4.99
C GLU A 79 5.76 15.87 -3.79
N ILE A 80 4.52 15.43 -3.57
CA ILE A 80 4.15 14.47 -2.53
C ILE A 80 3.56 13.24 -3.22
N LEU A 81 4.12 12.07 -2.90
CA LEU A 81 3.73 10.77 -3.44
C LEU A 81 2.99 9.99 -2.37
N PHE A 82 1.81 9.48 -2.71
CA PHE A 82 1.07 8.50 -1.94
C PHE A 82 1.09 7.16 -2.66
N PHE A 83 1.48 6.10 -1.97
CA PHE A 83 1.40 4.73 -2.43
C PHE A 83 0.23 4.06 -1.71
N VAL A 84 -0.80 3.70 -2.46
CA VAL A 84 -2.08 3.19 -1.93
C VAL A 84 -2.40 1.87 -2.62
N ASP A 85 -2.67 0.81 -1.87
CA ASP A 85 -3.06 -0.47 -2.44
C ASP A 85 -4.44 -0.37 -3.13
N ALA A 86 -4.65 -1.12 -4.22
CA ALA A 86 -5.84 -1.04 -5.05
C ALA A 86 -7.17 -1.41 -4.34
N ASP A 87 -7.06 -2.08 -3.19
CA ASP A 87 -8.20 -2.44 -2.33
C ASP A 87 -8.31 -1.56 -1.07
N THR A 88 -7.66 -0.40 -1.07
CA THR A 88 -7.61 0.53 0.06
C THR A 88 -8.36 1.83 -0.24
N LEU A 89 -9.22 2.24 0.69
CA LEU A 89 -10.01 3.45 0.62
C LEU A 89 -9.37 4.55 1.47
N VAL A 90 -8.85 5.56 0.81
CA VAL A 90 -8.28 6.76 1.45
C VAL A 90 -9.41 7.74 1.76
N ASN A 91 -9.27 8.51 2.84
CA ASN A 91 -10.21 9.57 3.23
C ASN A 91 -9.49 10.91 3.43
N ALA A 92 -10.24 12.00 3.43
CA ALA A 92 -9.69 13.36 3.57
C ALA A 92 -8.87 13.57 4.85
N PRO A 93 -9.27 13.08 6.05
CA PRO A 93 -8.46 13.19 7.26
C PRO A 93 -7.06 12.59 7.13
N VAL A 94 -6.93 11.43 6.46
CA VAL A 94 -5.62 10.79 6.20
C VAL A 94 -4.74 11.69 5.35
N VAL A 95 -5.28 12.25 4.26
CA VAL A 95 -4.51 13.13 3.36
C VAL A 95 -4.12 14.43 4.09
N GLN A 96 -5.06 15.05 4.81
CA GLN A 96 -4.80 16.28 5.57
C GLN A 96 -3.71 16.10 6.63
N SER A 97 -3.75 14.99 7.38
CA SER A 97 -2.73 14.68 8.39
C SER A 97 -1.37 14.39 7.78
N ALA A 98 -1.33 13.70 6.63
CA ALA A 98 -0.10 13.49 5.88
C ALA A 98 0.52 14.82 5.41
N LEU A 99 -0.29 15.68 4.79
CA LEU A 99 0.16 17.01 4.33
C LEU A 99 0.65 17.89 5.47
N ARG A 100 -0.07 17.90 6.61
CA ARG A 100 0.36 18.60 7.82
C ARG A 100 1.73 18.09 8.29
N SER A 101 1.90 16.77 8.38
CA SER A 101 3.17 16.17 8.80
C SER A 101 4.33 16.54 7.89
N ILE A 102 4.11 16.58 6.57
CA ILE A 102 5.13 17.03 5.59
C ILE A 102 5.45 18.52 5.79
N ARG A 103 4.44 19.38 5.97
CA ARG A 103 4.65 20.82 6.26
C ARG A 103 5.43 21.04 7.57
N GLU A 104 5.28 20.15 8.53
CA GLU A 104 6.03 20.13 9.79
C GLU A 104 7.42 19.47 9.68
N GLY A 105 7.90 19.22 8.46
CA GLY A 105 9.25 18.72 8.20
C GLY A 105 9.40 17.20 8.26
N ALA A 106 8.32 16.42 8.21
CA ALA A 106 8.44 14.99 7.99
C ALA A 106 8.85 14.70 6.54
N VAL A 107 9.71 13.72 6.33
CA VAL A 107 10.11 13.27 5.00
C VAL A 107 9.12 12.29 4.38
N GLY A 108 8.30 11.66 5.21
CA GLY A 108 7.27 10.71 4.81
C GLY A 108 6.59 10.10 6.02
N GLY A 109 5.65 9.23 5.75
CA GLY A 109 4.87 8.57 6.78
C GLY A 109 3.99 7.47 6.23
N GLY A 110 3.10 6.98 7.09
CA GLY A 110 2.09 6.00 6.70
C GLY A 110 0.94 5.93 7.70
N SER A 111 -0.11 5.23 7.29
CA SER A 111 -1.32 5.01 8.08
C SER A 111 -1.47 3.53 8.40
N PHE A 112 -1.95 3.21 9.61
CA PHE A 112 -2.40 1.86 9.90
C PHE A 112 -3.75 1.61 9.24
N PRO A 113 -3.97 0.46 8.58
CA PRO A 113 -5.26 0.13 8.00
C PRO A 113 -6.25 -0.33 9.07
N ARG A 114 -7.52 0.03 8.86
CA ARG A 114 -8.68 -0.64 9.41
C ARG A 114 -9.22 -1.57 8.33
N PHE A 115 -9.57 -2.79 8.70
CA PHE A 115 -10.11 -3.75 7.74
C PHE A 115 -11.62 -3.59 7.58
N ASP A 116 -12.11 -3.71 6.36
CA ASP A 116 -13.52 -3.70 6.06
C ASP A 116 -14.22 -5.00 6.46
N GLY A 117 -15.53 -4.93 6.70
CA GLY A 117 -16.38 -6.07 6.94
C GLY A 117 -15.99 -6.92 8.17
N TRP A 118 -16.33 -8.21 8.10
CA TRP A 118 -16.01 -9.15 9.16
C TRP A 118 -14.54 -9.57 9.10
N VAL A 119 -13.89 -9.54 10.26
CA VAL A 119 -12.54 -10.08 10.44
C VAL A 119 -12.57 -11.20 11.49
N PRO A 120 -11.75 -12.26 11.33
CA PRO A 120 -11.69 -13.35 12.28
C PRO A 120 -11.42 -12.88 13.71
N LEU A 121 -12.03 -13.54 14.71
CA LEU A 121 -11.91 -13.13 16.12
C LEU A 121 -10.46 -13.09 16.60
N TRP A 122 -9.65 -14.06 16.17
CA TRP A 122 -8.21 -14.09 16.49
C TRP A 122 -7.48 -12.83 15.99
N TRP A 123 -7.87 -12.29 14.82
CA TRP A 123 -7.28 -11.06 14.29
C TRP A 123 -7.67 -9.83 15.12
N ARG A 124 -8.90 -9.81 15.63
CA ARG A 124 -9.36 -8.70 16.50
C ARG A 124 -8.56 -8.61 17.80
N VAL A 125 -7.98 -9.71 18.26
CA VAL A 125 -7.11 -9.76 19.45
C VAL A 125 -5.64 -9.50 19.08
N VAL A 126 -5.16 -10.17 18.04
CA VAL A 126 -3.74 -10.12 17.64
C VAL A 126 -3.37 -8.76 17.02
N TYR A 127 -4.25 -8.18 16.19
CA TYR A 127 -3.93 -6.95 15.46
C TYR A 127 -3.67 -5.73 16.37
N PRO A 128 -4.48 -5.42 17.39
CA PRO A 128 -4.18 -4.32 18.30
C PRO A 128 -2.84 -4.49 19.04
N SER A 129 -2.54 -5.71 19.46
CA SER A 129 -1.26 -6.05 20.11
C SER A 129 -0.09 -5.85 19.15
N LEU A 130 -0.23 -6.33 17.91
CA LEU A 130 0.76 -6.13 16.86
C LEU A 130 0.99 -4.65 16.57
N VAL A 131 -0.09 -3.87 16.41
CA VAL A 131 0.00 -2.40 16.22
C VAL A 131 0.69 -1.74 17.40
N GLY A 132 0.40 -2.14 18.63
CA GLY A 132 1.07 -1.65 19.84
C GLY A 132 2.58 -1.92 19.81
N ILE A 133 2.98 -3.15 19.49
CA ILE A 133 4.39 -3.55 19.37
C ILE A 133 5.08 -2.77 18.25
N VAL A 134 4.46 -2.70 17.07
CA VAL A 134 5.01 -1.97 15.91
C VAL A 134 5.21 -0.49 16.23
N ARG A 135 4.25 0.14 16.93
CA ARG A 135 4.37 1.53 17.41
C ARG A 135 5.51 1.69 18.41
N LEU A 136 5.59 0.80 19.41
CA LEU A 136 6.63 0.83 20.46
C LEU A 136 8.02 0.63 19.85
N MET A 137 8.18 -0.31 18.94
CA MET A 137 9.44 -0.59 18.24
C MET A 137 9.73 0.41 17.11
N ARG A 138 8.85 1.39 16.88
CA ARG A 138 8.98 2.38 15.79
C ARG A 138 9.15 1.73 14.40
N PHE A 139 8.58 0.53 14.22
CA PHE A 139 8.50 -0.14 12.93
C PHE A 139 7.53 0.58 11.98
N SER A 140 7.49 0.11 10.73
CA SER A 140 6.61 0.65 9.71
C SER A 140 5.16 0.24 9.91
N PRO A 141 4.16 1.11 9.61
CA PRO A 141 2.82 0.65 9.30
C PRO A 141 2.86 -0.27 8.06
N SER A 142 1.80 -1.05 7.85
CA SER A 142 1.66 -1.85 6.63
C SER A 142 1.69 -0.98 5.37
N GLY A 143 2.10 -1.55 4.23
CA GLY A 143 2.20 -0.83 2.95
C GLY A 143 0.88 -0.36 2.34
N ALA A 144 -0.28 -0.55 3.02
CA ALA A 144 -1.60 -0.18 2.49
C ALA A 144 -1.74 1.32 2.13
N CYS A 145 -1.06 2.20 2.90
CA CYS A 145 -0.96 3.63 2.57
C CYS A 145 0.33 4.20 3.14
N LEU A 146 1.27 4.51 2.25
CA LEU A 146 2.52 5.20 2.55
C LEU A 146 2.55 6.52 1.80
N PHE A 147 3.25 7.53 2.37
CA PHE A 147 3.49 8.79 1.68
C PHE A 147 4.89 9.30 1.94
N CYS A 148 5.44 10.06 1.00
CA CYS A 148 6.73 10.74 1.15
C CYS A 148 6.85 11.92 0.18
N THR A 149 7.86 12.76 0.37
CA THR A 149 8.20 13.75 -0.64
C THR A 149 8.90 13.08 -1.84
N GLY A 150 8.64 13.57 -3.04
CA GLY A 150 9.26 13.06 -4.28
C GLY A 150 10.79 13.19 -4.28
N GLY A 151 11.32 14.23 -3.62
CA GLY A 151 12.77 14.39 -3.45
C GLY A 151 13.38 13.28 -2.59
N VAL A 152 12.74 12.96 -1.47
CA VAL A 152 13.21 11.88 -0.58
C VAL A 152 12.99 10.50 -1.20
N PHE A 153 11.90 10.28 -1.96
CA PHE A 153 11.72 9.06 -2.73
C PHE A 153 12.90 8.78 -3.65
N LYS A 154 13.32 9.80 -4.42
CA LYS A 154 14.50 9.70 -5.32
C LYS A 154 15.79 9.46 -4.55
N ALA A 155 16.02 10.20 -3.46
CA ALA A 155 17.22 10.08 -2.64
C ALA A 155 17.31 8.70 -1.94
N ALA A 156 16.18 8.12 -1.55
CA ALA A 156 16.09 6.78 -0.94
C ALA A 156 16.25 5.64 -1.97
N GLY A 157 16.23 5.94 -3.28
CA GLY A 157 16.34 4.96 -4.36
C GLY A 157 15.04 4.23 -4.67
N GLY A 158 13.90 4.68 -4.15
CA GLY A 158 12.59 4.03 -4.34
C GLY A 158 12.44 2.71 -3.59
N PHE A 159 11.47 1.89 -4.02
CA PHE A 159 11.29 0.53 -3.50
C PHE A 159 12.35 -0.43 -4.04
N ASN A 160 12.86 -1.31 -3.19
CA ASN A 160 13.90 -2.26 -3.58
C ASN A 160 13.30 -3.43 -4.39
N GLU A 161 13.53 -3.44 -5.70
CA GLU A 161 12.99 -4.42 -6.64
C GLU A 161 13.62 -5.83 -6.52
N ASN A 162 14.65 -6.00 -5.69
CA ASN A 162 15.20 -7.34 -5.38
C ASN A 162 14.33 -8.13 -4.39
N TYR A 163 13.24 -7.52 -3.85
CA TYR A 163 12.39 -8.13 -2.85
C TYR A 163 10.95 -8.25 -3.34
N TYR A 164 10.37 -9.44 -3.17
CA TYR A 164 8.98 -9.75 -3.48
C TYR A 164 8.06 -9.59 -2.26
N ALA A 165 8.62 -9.48 -1.06
CA ALA A 165 7.89 -9.17 0.17
C ALA A 165 8.76 -8.31 1.08
N ALA A 166 8.13 -7.59 2.03
CA ALA A 166 8.77 -6.63 2.94
C ALA A 166 9.43 -5.43 2.24
N GLU A 167 9.12 -5.18 0.97
CA GLU A 167 9.60 -4.03 0.19
C GLU A 167 9.17 -2.70 0.84
N ASP A 168 7.99 -2.66 1.45
CA ASP A 168 7.45 -1.52 2.19
C ASP A 168 8.26 -1.23 3.46
N ALA A 169 8.60 -2.26 4.24
CA ALA A 169 9.42 -2.11 5.44
C ALA A 169 10.84 -1.63 5.10
N LEU A 170 11.43 -2.17 4.03
CA LEU A 170 12.74 -1.72 3.54
C LEU A 170 12.68 -0.28 3.03
N PHE A 171 11.63 0.09 2.32
CA PHE A 171 11.43 1.46 1.84
C PHE A 171 11.28 2.44 3.01
N VAL A 172 10.48 2.11 4.02
CA VAL A 172 10.36 2.94 5.22
C VAL A 172 11.69 3.06 5.96
N ALA A 173 12.47 1.97 6.06
CA ALA A 173 13.82 2.03 6.64
C ALA A 173 14.75 2.96 5.84
N ALA A 174 14.62 2.97 4.50
CA ALA A 174 15.35 3.90 3.65
C ALA A 174 14.91 5.36 3.88
N LEU A 175 13.60 5.65 3.90
CA LEU A 175 13.07 6.99 4.18
C LEU A 175 13.56 7.54 5.52
N LYS A 176 13.58 6.72 6.58
CA LYS A 176 14.04 7.11 7.92
C LYS A 176 15.50 7.58 7.98
N ARG A 177 16.33 7.19 7.01
CA ARG A 177 17.72 7.68 6.91
C ARG A 177 17.80 9.13 6.42
N HIS A 178 16.73 9.62 5.81
CA HIS A 178 16.67 10.97 5.24
C HIS A 178 15.91 11.97 6.14
N GLY A 179 15.31 11.51 7.25
CA GLY A 179 14.64 12.40 8.20
C GLY A 179 13.51 11.76 8.98
N ARG A 180 12.66 12.61 9.56
CA ARG A 180 11.56 12.21 10.42
C ARG A 180 10.46 11.49 9.62
N PHE A 181 10.23 10.21 9.90
CA PHE A 181 9.10 9.42 9.39
C PHE A 181 7.99 9.38 10.46
N VAL A 182 6.75 9.61 10.05
CA VAL A 182 5.60 9.68 10.96
C VAL A 182 4.58 8.57 10.68
N VAL A 183 3.93 8.11 11.74
CA VAL A 183 2.74 7.27 11.63
C VAL A 183 1.57 8.12 12.09
N ILE A 184 0.68 8.46 11.14
CA ILE A 184 -0.49 9.28 11.43
C ILE A 184 -1.54 8.48 12.20
N ALA A 185 -2.39 9.20 12.96
CA ALA A 185 -3.43 8.57 13.79
C ALA A 185 -4.62 8.10 12.95
N GLU A 186 -4.93 8.83 11.88
CA GLU A 186 -6.02 8.57 10.97
C GLU A 186 -5.78 7.27 10.19
N GLN A 187 -6.84 6.49 9.99
CA GLN A 187 -6.76 5.17 9.39
C GLN A 187 -7.39 5.15 8.00
N VAL A 188 -6.74 4.45 7.08
CA VAL A 188 -7.37 4.02 5.82
C VAL A 188 -8.21 2.77 6.05
N VAL A 189 -9.17 2.52 5.15
CA VAL A 189 -9.94 1.27 5.17
C VAL A 189 -9.43 0.37 4.05
N THR A 190 -8.97 -0.83 4.38
CA THR A 190 -8.50 -1.81 3.39
C THR A 190 -9.35 -3.08 3.43
N SER A 191 -9.34 -3.83 2.34
CA SER A 191 -10.11 -5.06 2.25
C SER A 191 -9.60 -6.14 3.21
N GLY A 192 -10.50 -6.66 4.04
CA GLY A 192 -10.24 -7.83 4.90
C GLY A 192 -10.31 -9.17 4.18
N ARG A 193 -10.50 -9.22 2.84
CA ARG A 193 -10.72 -10.45 2.07
C ARG A 193 -9.62 -11.50 2.29
N LYS A 194 -8.34 -11.08 2.24
CA LYS A 194 -7.21 -12.00 2.47
C LYS A 194 -7.20 -12.60 3.86
N LEU A 195 -7.67 -11.87 4.87
CA LEU A 195 -7.79 -12.39 6.24
C LEU A 195 -8.95 -13.39 6.38
N ARG A 196 -10.00 -13.22 5.57
CA ARG A 196 -11.16 -14.14 5.54
C ARG A 196 -10.83 -15.46 4.82
N GLU A 197 -9.93 -15.42 3.83
CA GLU A 197 -9.54 -16.58 3.04
C GLU A 197 -8.49 -17.46 3.73
N HIS A 198 -7.61 -16.85 4.53
CA HIS A 198 -6.50 -17.55 5.15
C HIS A 198 -6.74 -17.83 6.62
N SER A 199 -6.60 -19.10 7.03
CA SER A 199 -6.63 -19.46 8.45
C SER A 199 -5.37 -18.94 9.16
N PHE A 200 -5.48 -18.73 10.48
CA PHE A 200 -4.34 -18.36 11.33
C PHE A 200 -3.13 -19.30 11.14
N LEU A 201 -3.38 -20.60 11.05
CA LEU A 201 -2.32 -21.60 10.87
C LEU A 201 -1.58 -21.42 9.54
N ASN A 202 -2.30 -21.11 8.45
CA ASN A 202 -1.68 -20.85 7.15
C ASN A 202 -0.80 -19.61 7.18
N LEU A 203 -1.29 -18.53 7.78
CA LEU A 203 -0.53 -17.29 7.92
C LEU A 203 0.70 -17.50 8.81
N ALA A 204 0.53 -18.17 9.98
CA ALA A 204 1.63 -18.49 10.88
C ALA A 204 2.70 -19.35 10.19
N ARG A 205 2.28 -20.39 9.44
CA ARG A 205 3.21 -21.23 8.67
C ARG A 205 3.98 -20.44 7.63
N GLN A 206 3.33 -19.54 6.91
CA GLN A 206 4.00 -18.72 5.90
C GLN A 206 5.00 -17.76 6.54
N LEU A 207 4.62 -17.07 7.64
CA LEU A 207 5.53 -16.20 8.39
C LEU A 207 6.73 -16.97 8.95
N THR A 208 6.48 -18.17 9.51
CA THR A 208 7.55 -19.04 10.03
C THR A 208 8.50 -19.46 8.90
N CYS A 209 7.97 -19.90 7.75
CA CYS A 209 8.80 -20.22 6.58
C CYS A 209 9.64 -19.02 6.10
N LEU A 210 9.08 -17.80 6.13
CA LEU A 210 9.81 -16.60 5.76
C LEU A 210 10.95 -16.30 6.77
N ILE A 211 10.71 -16.46 8.06
CA ILE A 211 11.72 -16.28 9.10
C ILE A 211 12.88 -17.28 8.90
N PHE A 212 12.58 -18.56 8.69
CA PHE A 212 13.61 -19.59 8.47
C PHE A 212 14.37 -19.45 7.15
N ARG A 213 13.73 -18.93 6.10
CA ARG A 213 14.39 -18.66 4.81
C ARG A 213 15.20 -17.35 4.81
N GLY A 214 15.02 -16.51 5.81
CA GLY A 214 15.71 -15.24 5.91
C GLY A 214 15.50 -14.33 4.69
N SER A 215 16.48 -13.49 4.40
CA SER A 215 16.42 -12.54 3.27
C SER A 215 16.30 -13.21 1.89
N SER A 216 16.79 -14.45 1.72
CA SER A 216 16.67 -15.19 0.45
C SER A 216 15.22 -15.59 0.15
N GLY A 217 14.41 -15.88 1.18
CA GLY A 217 12.98 -16.18 1.02
C GLY A 217 12.17 -14.97 0.55
N LEU A 218 12.56 -13.77 0.96
CA LEU A 218 11.92 -12.52 0.56
C LEU A 218 12.28 -12.07 -0.87
N ARG A 219 13.38 -12.58 -1.41
CA ARG A 219 13.86 -12.29 -2.77
C ARG A 219 13.30 -13.24 -3.84
N ASN A 220 12.48 -14.19 -3.47
CA ASN A 220 11.90 -15.15 -4.40
C ASN A 220 10.38 -15.18 -4.25
N ARG A 221 9.64 -15.10 -5.36
CA ARG A 221 8.19 -15.17 -5.39
C ARG A 221 7.61 -16.49 -4.90
N ARG A 222 8.39 -17.61 -4.96
CA ARG A 222 7.94 -18.94 -4.53
C ARG A 222 7.63 -18.96 -3.03
N GLY A 223 6.39 -19.31 -2.67
CA GLY A 223 5.92 -19.37 -1.29
C GLY A 223 5.39 -18.05 -0.74
N LEU A 224 5.18 -17.02 -1.59
CA LEU A 224 4.54 -15.76 -1.25
C LEU A 224 3.09 -15.69 -1.77
N ASP A 225 2.39 -16.83 -1.79
CA ASP A 225 1.04 -16.95 -2.33
C ASP A 225 0.03 -16.00 -1.64
N TYR A 226 0.23 -15.69 -0.38
CA TYR A 226 -0.60 -14.71 0.35
C TYR A 226 -0.60 -13.32 -0.33
N TRP A 227 0.54 -12.91 -0.91
CA TRP A 227 0.68 -11.59 -1.54
C TRP A 227 0.33 -11.61 -3.03
N TYR A 228 0.58 -12.72 -3.72
CA TYR A 228 0.55 -12.81 -5.17
C TYR A 228 -0.53 -13.73 -5.76
N ALA A 229 -1.20 -14.56 -4.94
CA ALA A 229 -2.34 -15.34 -5.42
C ALA A 229 -3.58 -14.45 -5.55
N PRO A 230 -4.38 -14.61 -6.61
CA PRO A 230 -5.65 -13.88 -6.74
C PRO A 230 -6.57 -14.25 -5.58
N ALA A 231 -7.08 -13.25 -4.87
CA ALA A 231 -8.08 -13.47 -3.83
C ALA A 231 -9.38 -13.94 -4.49
N ARG A 232 -9.90 -15.10 -4.07
CA ARG A 232 -11.19 -15.61 -4.52
C ARG A 232 -12.26 -15.09 -3.57
N GLU A 233 -13.05 -14.12 -3.98
CA GLU A 233 -14.28 -13.80 -3.24
C GLU A 233 -15.21 -15.02 -3.27
N ARG A 234 -15.40 -15.64 -2.10
CA ARG A 234 -16.54 -16.53 -1.93
C ARG A 234 -17.78 -15.64 -1.75
N THR A 235 -18.50 -15.44 -2.83
CA THR A 235 -19.88 -14.94 -2.75
C THR A 235 -20.67 -15.89 -1.85
N LYS A 236 -21.11 -15.40 -0.68
CA LYS A 236 -22.16 -16.00 0.11
C LYS A 236 -23.47 -15.33 -0.25
#